data_29a6c0d46aec0e2261fac1a9bbfefb35
#
_entry.id   29a6c0d46aec0e2261fac1a9bbfefb35
#
_cell.length_a   1.000
_cell.length_b   1.000
_cell.length_c   1.000
_cell.angle_alpha   90.00
_cell.angle_beta   90.00
_cell.angle_gamma   90.00
#
_symmetry.space_group_name_H-M   'P 1'
#
loop_
_entity.id
_entity.type
_entity.pdbx_description
1 polymer ?
#
loop_
_entity_poly.entity_id
_entity_poly.type
_entity_poly.pdbx_seq_one_letter_code
_entity_poly.pdbx_strand_id
1 'polypeptide(L)'
;MSERLKRMMGHKEVSVGAMLLGVMLISWLFNSTFLSFENLMDVIKSNAVLGTCAMGMLLIIITGGIDVSIGSQLALVTVLTGQIMNRTGFDNLILIYLLGIAIGGAVGLLNGLMVSRLGLPPIIATLGMASSIDGFLRYYTNGTWINQLPQRIIDFGLTKFFSLRNANGSEIGVPVQFLLFALAMLVTWFLIKRTMLGRSIMAMGSNPVSAQRIGLNNKRLTAFAYAFSGMMAGFAAITYTSIMKSVDPNAFIGYEMNVIGAVVLGGALLTGGSGSVLGTFLGMMLFAFISNGLTLARISTYWQSIIVGGIILLAVSFDMIKLRREERRQTKVDIDMTAQGKGVA
;
A
#
# COMPACT_ATOMS: atom_id res chain seq x y z
N MET A 1 -2.19 31.75 16.79
CA MET A 1 -2.05 30.77 15.69
C MET A 1 -3.09 31.12 14.64
N SER A 2 -2.70 31.54 13.41
CA SER A 2 -3.61 32.09 12.39
C SER A 2 -4.65 31.05 11.97
N GLU A 3 -5.88 31.48 11.59
CA GLU A 3 -6.94 30.60 11.12
C GLU A 3 -6.51 29.76 9.90
N ARG A 4 -5.63 30.30 9.05
CA ARG A 4 -5.00 29.55 7.95
C ARG A 4 -4.21 28.34 8.44
N LEU A 5 -3.44 28.48 9.53
CA LEU A 5 -2.67 27.39 10.14
C LEU A 5 -3.60 26.32 10.74
N LYS A 6 -4.70 26.74 11.38
CA LYS A 6 -5.73 25.83 11.91
C LYS A 6 -6.42 25.05 10.79
N ARG A 7 -6.72 25.70 9.65
CA ARG A 7 -7.30 25.06 8.47
C ARG A 7 -6.33 24.09 7.80
N MET A 8 -5.04 24.43 7.71
CA MET A 8 -4.00 23.53 7.18
C MET A 8 -3.78 22.32 8.09
N MET A 9 -3.74 22.51 9.39
CA MET A 9 -3.60 21.40 10.38
C MET A 9 -4.84 20.48 10.44
N GLY A 10 -5.96 20.88 9.85
CA GLY A 10 -7.15 20.05 9.67
C GLY A 10 -7.01 19.00 8.55
N HIS A 11 -6.04 19.14 7.65
CA HIS A 11 -5.76 18.16 6.62
C HIS A 11 -4.89 17.04 7.19
N LYS A 12 -5.36 15.79 7.09
CA LYS A 12 -4.65 14.60 7.59
C LYS A 12 -3.24 14.48 7.02
N GLU A 13 -3.07 14.83 5.75
CA GLU A 13 -1.78 14.80 5.07
C GLU A 13 -0.72 15.71 5.75
N VAL A 14 -1.14 16.87 6.27
CA VAL A 14 -0.22 17.78 6.97
C VAL A 14 0.27 17.19 8.28
N SER A 15 -0.61 16.51 9.01
CA SER A 15 -0.24 15.82 10.25
C SER A 15 0.76 14.69 9.98
N VAL A 16 0.50 13.87 8.97
CA VAL A 16 1.41 12.78 8.57
C VAL A 16 2.74 13.34 8.07
N GLY A 17 2.71 14.41 7.27
CA GLY A 17 3.92 15.11 6.80
C GLY A 17 4.75 15.68 7.95
N ALA A 18 4.12 16.25 8.98
CA ALA A 18 4.81 16.76 10.17
C ALA A 18 5.45 15.60 10.97
N MET A 19 4.75 14.47 11.12
CA MET A 19 5.31 13.27 11.75
C MET A 19 6.51 12.73 10.96
N LEU A 20 6.43 12.69 9.64
CA LEU A 20 7.52 12.28 8.75
C LEU A 20 8.75 13.16 8.95
N LEU A 21 8.58 14.48 8.93
CA LEU A 21 9.67 15.42 9.17
C LEU A 21 10.28 15.25 10.57
N GLY A 22 9.46 15.00 11.59
CA GLY A 22 9.92 14.69 12.95
C GLY A 22 10.79 13.44 13.01
N VAL A 23 10.33 12.34 12.36
CA VAL A 23 11.11 11.08 12.27
C VAL A 23 12.42 11.30 11.51
N MET A 24 12.38 12.03 10.39
CA MET A 24 13.59 12.35 9.62
C MET A 24 14.60 13.15 10.45
N LEU A 25 14.15 14.14 11.20
CA LEU A 25 15.00 14.96 12.05
C LEU A 25 15.63 14.12 13.18
N ILE A 26 14.81 13.34 13.88
CA ILE A 26 15.27 12.47 14.96
C ILE A 26 16.31 11.47 14.43
N SER A 27 16.00 10.77 13.34
CA SER A 27 16.90 9.79 12.75
C SER A 27 18.21 10.41 12.27
N TRP A 28 18.17 11.62 11.74
CA TRP A 28 19.38 12.37 11.34
C TRP A 28 20.24 12.74 12.53
N LEU A 29 19.65 13.12 13.66
CA LEU A 29 20.40 13.42 14.89
C LEU A 29 21.16 12.18 15.42
N PHE A 30 20.60 10.98 15.24
CA PHE A 30 21.28 9.73 15.62
C PHE A 30 22.34 9.29 14.60
N ASN A 31 22.11 9.57 13.32
CA ASN A 31 23.04 9.17 12.26
C ASN A 31 22.99 10.16 11.09
N SER A 32 24.08 10.90 10.88
CA SER A 32 24.18 11.92 9.82
C SER A 32 24.04 11.35 8.41
N THR A 33 24.34 10.06 8.19
CA THR A 33 24.19 9.37 6.91
C THR A 33 22.70 9.21 6.51
N PHE A 34 21.78 9.35 7.47
CA PHE A 34 20.35 9.15 7.25
C PHE A 34 19.79 10.03 6.11
N LEU A 35 20.18 11.31 6.05
CA LEU A 35 19.74 12.23 4.99
C LEU A 35 20.65 12.25 3.77
N SER A 36 21.65 11.35 3.67
CA SER A 36 22.45 11.24 2.45
C SER A 36 21.55 10.87 1.26
N PHE A 37 21.87 11.43 0.08
CA PHE A 37 21.11 11.13 -1.15
C PHE A 37 21.09 9.64 -1.45
N GLU A 38 22.21 8.96 -1.20
CA GLU A 38 22.35 7.51 -1.38
C GLU A 38 21.36 6.74 -0.50
N ASN A 39 21.32 7.03 0.81
CA ASN A 39 20.38 6.37 1.73
C ASN A 39 18.92 6.68 1.37
N LEU A 40 18.60 7.91 0.98
CA LEU A 40 17.23 8.26 0.55
C LEU A 40 16.80 7.46 -0.68
N MET A 41 17.69 7.29 -1.66
CA MET A 41 17.40 6.48 -2.85
C MET A 41 17.28 4.99 -2.53
N ASP A 42 18.08 4.47 -1.61
CA ASP A 42 18.00 3.09 -1.15
C ASP A 42 16.71 2.83 -0.36
N VAL A 43 16.27 3.75 0.48
CA VAL A 43 14.97 3.67 1.17
C VAL A 43 13.82 3.62 0.18
N ILE A 44 13.81 4.49 -0.83
CA ILE A 44 12.77 4.51 -1.86
C ILE A 44 12.79 3.22 -2.66
N LYS A 45 13.97 2.75 -3.09
CA LYS A 45 14.15 1.50 -3.83
C LYS A 45 13.59 0.31 -3.07
N SER A 46 13.97 0.16 -1.80
CA SER A 46 13.58 -0.96 -0.96
C SER A 46 12.08 -0.98 -0.64
N ASN A 47 11.44 0.21 -0.60
CA ASN A 47 10.03 0.35 -0.27
C ASN A 47 9.12 0.60 -1.49
N ALA A 48 9.65 0.59 -2.71
CA ALA A 48 8.86 0.77 -3.93
C ALA A 48 7.77 -0.31 -4.08
N VAL A 49 8.06 -1.55 -3.67
CA VAL A 49 7.12 -2.67 -3.64
C VAL A 49 5.98 -2.40 -2.67
N LEU A 50 6.31 -2.00 -1.44
CA LEU A 50 5.34 -1.64 -0.40
C LEU A 50 4.43 -0.50 -0.88
N GLY A 51 5.03 0.55 -1.44
CA GLY A 51 4.30 1.69 -1.96
C GLY A 51 3.35 1.32 -3.10
N THR A 52 3.79 0.48 -4.03
CA THR A 52 2.94 0.02 -5.14
C THR A 52 1.75 -0.81 -4.63
N CYS A 53 1.96 -1.72 -3.70
CA CYS A 53 0.88 -2.48 -3.06
C CYS A 53 -0.06 -1.57 -2.27
N ALA A 54 0.48 -0.57 -1.56
CA ALA A 54 -0.31 0.41 -0.82
C ALA A 54 -1.21 1.25 -1.75
N MET A 55 -0.78 1.56 -2.99
CA MET A 55 -1.62 2.22 -3.99
C MET A 55 -2.81 1.35 -4.41
N GLY A 56 -2.64 0.04 -4.53
CA GLY A 56 -3.74 -0.90 -4.77
C GLY A 56 -4.68 -1.02 -3.58
N MET A 57 -4.12 -1.23 -2.39
CA MET A 57 -4.86 -1.37 -1.13
C MET A 57 -5.67 -0.12 -0.78
N LEU A 58 -5.20 1.07 -1.17
CA LEU A 58 -5.92 2.32 -0.98
C LEU A 58 -7.35 2.27 -1.56
N LEU A 59 -7.52 1.72 -2.76
CA LEU A 59 -8.86 1.60 -3.37
C LEU A 59 -9.76 0.66 -2.55
N ILE A 60 -9.22 -0.44 -2.07
CA ILE A 60 -9.98 -1.40 -1.25
C ILE A 60 -10.40 -0.75 0.06
N ILE A 61 -9.48 -0.07 0.74
CA ILE A 61 -9.78 0.63 2.01
C ILE A 61 -10.82 1.73 1.78
N ILE A 62 -10.76 2.49 0.70
CA ILE A 62 -11.80 3.48 0.36
C ILE A 62 -13.18 2.81 0.22
N THR A 63 -13.27 1.57 -0.25
CA THR A 63 -14.57 0.84 -0.28
C THR A 63 -15.02 0.32 1.08
N GLY A 64 -14.24 0.46 2.14
CA GLY A 64 -14.49 -0.13 3.45
C GLY A 64 -14.09 -1.62 3.55
N GLY A 65 -13.33 -2.12 2.56
CA GLY A 65 -12.78 -3.48 2.53
C GLY A 65 -11.33 -3.55 3.03
N ILE A 66 -10.86 -4.77 3.23
CA ILE A 66 -9.46 -5.09 3.54
C ILE A 66 -9.09 -6.34 2.73
N ASP A 67 -7.90 -6.35 2.13
CA ASP A 67 -7.33 -7.53 1.46
C ASP A 67 -6.12 -8.04 2.24
N VAL A 68 -6.32 -9.12 2.98
CA VAL A 68 -5.24 -9.79 3.75
C VAL A 68 -4.41 -10.71 2.84
N SER A 69 -4.85 -10.99 1.62
CA SER A 69 -4.14 -11.89 0.70
C SER A 69 -3.08 -11.19 -0.16
N ILE A 70 -2.87 -9.89 -0.02
CA ILE A 70 -1.96 -9.13 -0.90
C ILE A 70 -0.51 -9.64 -0.83
N GLY A 71 -0.04 -10.09 0.34
CA GLY A 71 1.26 -10.73 0.51
C GLY A 71 1.35 -12.06 -0.25
N SER A 72 0.36 -12.92 -0.08
CA SER A 72 0.28 -14.20 -0.79
C SER A 72 0.11 -14.01 -2.31
N GLN A 73 -0.59 -12.98 -2.77
CA GLN A 73 -0.69 -12.62 -4.19
C GLN A 73 0.69 -12.23 -4.76
N LEU A 74 1.48 -11.43 -4.02
CA LEU A 74 2.86 -11.13 -4.39
C LEU A 74 3.68 -12.41 -4.53
N ALA A 75 3.64 -13.30 -3.51
CA ALA A 75 4.33 -14.57 -3.53
C ALA A 75 3.93 -15.42 -4.73
N LEU A 76 2.62 -15.53 -5.01
CA LEU A 76 2.12 -16.30 -6.15
C LEU A 76 2.69 -15.78 -7.48
N VAL A 77 2.62 -14.47 -7.70
CA VAL A 77 3.10 -13.88 -8.94
C VAL A 77 4.62 -14.04 -9.07
N THR A 78 5.38 -13.79 -8.00
CA THR A 78 6.86 -13.96 -8.05
C THR A 78 7.25 -15.40 -8.34
N VAL A 79 6.58 -16.39 -7.72
CA VAL A 79 6.89 -17.81 -7.94
C VAL A 79 6.51 -18.24 -9.35
N LEU A 80 5.29 -17.95 -9.83
CA LEU A 80 4.86 -18.36 -11.17
C LEU A 80 5.72 -17.72 -12.26
N THR A 81 5.95 -16.42 -12.19
CA THR A 81 6.79 -15.73 -13.19
C THR A 81 8.27 -16.12 -13.06
N GLY A 82 8.77 -16.31 -11.83
CA GLY A 82 10.13 -16.80 -11.56
C GLY A 82 10.36 -18.19 -12.12
N GLN A 83 9.40 -19.11 -11.99
CA GLN A 83 9.49 -20.45 -12.61
C GLN A 83 9.48 -20.40 -14.14
N ILE A 84 8.66 -19.53 -14.74
CA ILE A 84 8.66 -19.35 -16.18
C ILE A 84 10.03 -18.86 -16.64
N MET A 85 10.53 -17.80 -16.03
CA MET A 85 11.86 -17.23 -16.33
C MET A 85 13.00 -18.25 -16.17
N ASN A 86 12.98 -18.99 -15.05
CA ASN A 86 14.01 -19.99 -14.74
C ASN A 86 14.01 -21.15 -15.74
N ARG A 87 12.82 -21.70 -16.06
CA ARG A 87 12.72 -22.90 -16.94
C ARG A 87 12.90 -22.62 -18.41
N THR A 88 12.46 -21.43 -18.87
CA THR A 88 12.44 -21.10 -20.30
C THR A 88 13.51 -20.11 -20.71
N GLY A 89 14.17 -19.46 -19.76
CA GLY A 89 15.08 -18.35 -20.04
C GLY A 89 14.35 -17.09 -20.56
N PHE A 90 13.00 -17.04 -20.44
CA PHE A 90 12.20 -15.93 -20.96
C PHE A 90 12.53 -14.63 -20.24
N ASP A 91 12.96 -13.60 -20.97
CA ASP A 91 13.53 -12.37 -20.42
C ASP A 91 12.86 -11.07 -20.92
N ASN A 92 11.75 -11.18 -21.66
CA ASN A 92 11.03 -9.99 -22.13
C ASN A 92 10.32 -9.27 -20.97
N LEU A 93 10.93 -8.18 -20.50
CA LEU A 93 10.46 -7.40 -19.34
C LEU A 93 8.98 -6.99 -19.45
N ILE A 94 8.58 -6.46 -20.63
CA ILE A 94 7.20 -5.96 -20.79
C ILE A 94 6.20 -7.09 -20.63
N LEU A 95 6.45 -8.23 -21.28
CA LEU A 95 5.56 -9.38 -21.23
C LEU A 95 5.52 -10.00 -19.82
N ILE A 96 6.65 -10.01 -19.09
CA ILE A 96 6.71 -10.49 -17.70
C ILE A 96 5.88 -9.57 -16.79
N TYR A 97 5.98 -8.24 -16.92
CA TYR A 97 5.14 -7.30 -16.19
C TYR A 97 3.66 -7.47 -16.52
N LEU A 98 3.30 -7.60 -17.80
CA LEU A 98 1.92 -7.85 -18.23
C LEU A 98 1.38 -9.16 -17.68
N LEU A 99 2.18 -10.23 -17.68
CA LEU A 99 1.81 -11.51 -17.08
C LEU A 99 1.60 -11.40 -15.57
N GLY A 100 2.51 -10.72 -14.87
CA GLY A 100 2.37 -10.47 -13.43
C GLY A 100 1.09 -9.69 -13.11
N ILE A 101 0.80 -8.62 -13.85
CA ILE A 101 -0.42 -7.81 -13.72
C ILE A 101 -1.66 -8.68 -13.99
N ALA A 102 -1.62 -9.53 -15.02
CA ALA A 102 -2.75 -10.39 -15.37
C ALA A 102 -3.03 -11.45 -14.28
N ILE A 103 -1.99 -12.12 -13.77
CA ILE A 103 -2.13 -13.12 -12.68
C ILE A 103 -2.64 -12.44 -11.42
N GLY A 104 -2.00 -11.36 -10.97
CA GLY A 104 -2.41 -10.62 -9.78
C GLY A 104 -3.83 -10.07 -9.91
N GLY A 105 -4.16 -9.48 -11.07
CA GLY A 105 -5.50 -8.99 -11.37
C GLY A 105 -6.57 -10.07 -11.37
N ALA A 106 -6.26 -11.28 -11.86
CA ALA A 106 -7.16 -12.41 -11.83
C ALA A 106 -7.48 -12.86 -10.39
N VAL A 107 -6.46 -12.98 -9.54
CA VAL A 107 -6.64 -13.33 -8.12
C VAL A 107 -7.40 -12.23 -7.39
N GLY A 108 -7.03 -10.96 -7.61
CA GLY A 108 -7.76 -9.83 -7.04
C GLY A 108 -9.23 -9.80 -7.48
N LEU A 109 -9.51 -10.08 -8.76
CA LEU A 109 -10.87 -10.19 -9.27
C LEU A 109 -11.65 -11.33 -8.58
N LEU A 110 -11.03 -12.49 -8.36
CA LEU A 110 -11.65 -13.60 -7.61
C LEU A 110 -12.02 -13.16 -6.19
N ASN A 111 -11.10 -12.50 -5.47
CA ASN A 111 -11.40 -11.92 -4.16
C ASN A 111 -12.57 -10.93 -4.24
N GLY A 112 -12.52 -10.01 -5.18
CA GLY A 112 -13.57 -9.03 -5.39
C GLY A 112 -14.93 -9.66 -5.71
N LEU A 113 -14.98 -10.76 -6.45
CA LEU A 113 -16.20 -11.50 -6.74
C LEU A 113 -16.74 -12.23 -5.49
N MET A 114 -15.85 -12.85 -4.69
CA MET A 114 -16.23 -13.47 -3.42
C MET A 114 -16.87 -12.46 -2.47
N VAL A 115 -16.27 -11.28 -2.34
CA VAL A 115 -16.78 -10.22 -1.45
C VAL A 115 -18.06 -9.61 -2.04
N SER A 116 -18.08 -9.26 -3.32
CA SER A 116 -19.16 -8.44 -3.89
C SER A 116 -20.38 -9.25 -4.34
N ARG A 117 -20.20 -10.47 -4.84
CA ARG A 117 -21.30 -11.31 -5.35
C ARG A 117 -21.76 -12.35 -4.35
N LEU A 118 -20.81 -13.04 -3.69
CA LEU A 118 -21.17 -14.05 -2.68
C LEU A 118 -21.47 -13.42 -1.32
N GLY A 119 -21.15 -12.13 -1.12
CA GLY A 119 -21.42 -11.40 0.13
C GLY A 119 -20.53 -11.83 1.30
N LEU A 120 -19.38 -12.45 1.02
CA LEU A 120 -18.46 -12.86 2.08
C LEU A 120 -17.84 -11.64 2.74
N PRO A 121 -17.65 -11.64 4.08
CA PRO A 121 -16.88 -10.60 4.74
C PRO A 121 -15.47 -10.49 4.14
N PRO A 122 -14.98 -9.28 3.80
CA PRO A 122 -13.70 -9.08 3.13
C PRO A 122 -12.52 -9.83 3.76
N ILE A 123 -12.38 -9.71 5.08
CA ILE A 123 -11.29 -10.35 5.83
C ILE A 123 -11.36 -11.87 5.70
N ILE A 124 -12.55 -12.47 5.80
CA ILE A 124 -12.70 -13.93 5.73
C ILE A 124 -12.39 -14.44 4.33
N ALA A 125 -12.90 -13.77 3.28
CA ALA A 125 -12.66 -14.14 1.90
C ALA A 125 -11.17 -14.09 1.56
N THR A 126 -10.49 -12.99 1.95
CA THR A 126 -9.08 -12.77 1.62
C THR A 126 -8.12 -13.60 2.48
N LEU A 127 -8.45 -13.88 3.75
CA LEU A 127 -7.71 -14.85 4.57
C LEU A 127 -7.80 -16.27 3.99
N GLY A 128 -8.99 -16.69 3.55
CA GLY A 128 -9.16 -17.99 2.88
C GLY A 128 -8.33 -18.08 1.60
N MET A 129 -8.32 -17.00 0.79
CA MET A 129 -7.48 -16.92 -0.40
C MET A 129 -5.99 -16.94 -0.05
N ALA A 130 -5.55 -16.16 0.95
CA ALA A 130 -4.16 -16.17 1.40
C ALA A 130 -3.70 -17.57 1.79
N SER A 131 -4.46 -18.24 2.68
CA SER A 131 -4.14 -19.60 3.14
C SER A 131 -4.11 -20.61 1.99
N SER A 132 -5.00 -20.47 1.01
CA SER A 132 -5.05 -21.36 -0.18
C SER A 132 -3.81 -21.16 -1.07
N ILE A 133 -3.42 -19.90 -1.30
CA ILE A 133 -2.23 -19.56 -2.10
C ILE A 133 -0.97 -20.04 -1.37
N ASP A 134 -0.82 -19.75 -0.08
CA ASP A 134 0.36 -20.13 0.70
C ASP A 134 0.52 -21.67 0.76
N GLY A 135 -0.58 -22.38 0.94
CA GLY A 135 -0.57 -23.86 0.88
C GLY A 135 -0.16 -24.37 -0.48
N PHE A 136 -0.73 -23.81 -1.57
CA PHE A 136 -0.34 -24.15 -2.93
C PHE A 136 1.15 -23.89 -3.21
N LEU A 137 1.64 -22.71 -2.81
CA LEU A 137 3.04 -22.33 -3.06
C LEU A 137 4.01 -23.25 -2.34
N ARG A 138 3.77 -23.59 -1.07
CA ARG A 138 4.61 -24.52 -0.30
C ARG A 138 4.63 -25.91 -0.92
N TYR A 139 3.47 -26.41 -1.36
CA TYR A 139 3.36 -27.68 -2.08
C TYR A 139 4.12 -27.62 -3.41
N TYR A 140 3.90 -26.57 -4.23
CA TYR A 140 4.44 -26.45 -5.59
C TYR A 140 5.96 -26.27 -5.61
N THR A 141 6.51 -25.54 -4.65
CA THR A 141 7.95 -25.20 -4.59
C THR A 141 8.74 -26.12 -3.65
N ASN A 142 8.09 -26.95 -2.84
CA ASN A 142 8.70 -27.63 -1.69
C ASN A 142 9.50 -26.66 -0.79
N GLY A 143 9.09 -25.37 -0.73
CA GLY A 143 9.79 -24.33 0.03
C GLY A 143 11.14 -23.91 -0.53
N THR A 144 11.50 -24.35 -1.75
CA THR A 144 12.80 -24.05 -2.35
C THR A 144 12.81 -22.70 -3.08
N TRP A 145 13.94 -22.01 -3.00
CA TRP A 145 14.15 -20.74 -3.68
C TRP A 145 14.41 -20.94 -5.18
N ILE A 146 14.02 -19.97 -6.00
CA ILE A 146 14.32 -19.91 -7.42
C ILE A 146 15.41 -18.86 -7.62
N ASN A 147 16.66 -19.31 -7.88
CA ASN A 147 17.84 -18.44 -7.91
C ASN A 147 18.36 -18.12 -9.30
N GLN A 148 17.99 -18.90 -10.32
CA GLN A 148 18.50 -18.73 -11.69
C GLN A 148 17.50 -17.92 -12.50
N LEU A 149 17.58 -16.60 -12.37
CA LEU A 149 16.79 -15.68 -13.16
C LEU A 149 17.60 -15.16 -14.36
N PRO A 150 16.94 -14.80 -15.48
CA PRO A 150 17.62 -14.22 -16.64
C PRO A 150 18.37 -12.93 -16.25
N GLN A 151 19.60 -12.79 -16.79
CA GLN A 151 20.48 -11.66 -16.47
C GLN A 151 19.82 -10.30 -16.75
N ARG A 152 19.00 -10.23 -17.80
CA ARG A 152 18.27 -9.00 -18.16
C ARG A 152 17.34 -8.48 -17.06
N ILE A 153 16.71 -9.38 -16.29
CA ILE A 153 15.86 -9.02 -15.15
C ILE A 153 16.70 -8.44 -14.02
N ILE A 154 17.86 -9.05 -13.78
CA ILE A 154 18.83 -8.63 -12.76
C ILE A 154 19.40 -7.25 -13.11
N ASP A 155 19.84 -7.07 -14.35
CA ASP A 155 20.39 -5.80 -14.84
C ASP A 155 19.36 -4.68 -14.80
N PHE A 156 18.11 -4.98 -15.17
CA PHE A 156 17.00 -4.04 -15.03
C PHE A 156 16.82 -3.56 -13.59
N GLY A 157 16.88 -4.46 -12.61
CA GLY A 157 16.81 -4.11 -11.19
C GLY A 157 17.97 -3.26 -10.67
N LEU A 158 19.11 -3.25 -11.38
CA LEU A 158 20.29 -2.44 -11.07
C LEU A 158 20.30 -1.10 -11.81
N THR A 159 19.39 -0.89 -12.78
CA THR A 159 19.37 0.32 -13.60
C THR A 159 19.09 1.54 -12.74
N LYS A 160 19.96 2.56 -12.92
CA LYS A 160 19.82 3.89 -12.31
C LYS A 160 19.78 4.96 -13.42
N PHE A 161 18.90 5.94 -13.25
CA PHE A 161 18.80 7.11 -14.13
C PHE A 161 19.52 8.30 -13.50
N PHE A 162 20.02 9.21 -14.33
CA PHE A 162 20.74 10.41 -13.88
C PHE A 162 21.89 10.08 -12.92
N SER A 163 22.63 8.98 -13.23
CA SER A 163 23.70 8.52 -12.37
C SER A 163 24.92 9.45 -12.46
N LEU A 164 25.43 9.84 -11.30
CA LEU A 164 26.72 10.51 -11.14
C LEU A 164 27.68 9.54 -10.45
N ARG A 165 28.94 9.51 -10.88
CA ARG A 165 29.98 8.76 -10.17
C ARG A 165 30.51 9.58 -9.03
N ASN A 166 30.43 9.01 -7.84
CA ASN A 166 31.01 9.60 -6.64
C ASN A 166 32.55 9.46 -6.66
N ALA A 167 33.25 10.24 -5.84
CA ALA A 167 34.72 10.16 -5.71
C ALA A 167 35.23 8.75 -5.36
N ASN A 168 34.39 7.93 -4.75
CA ASN A 168 34.65 6.52 -4.39
C ASN A 168 34.32 5.52 -5.52
N GLY A 169 33.98 6.00 -6.73
CA GLY A 169 33.65 5.15 -7.87
C GLY A 169 32.25 4.50 -7.87
N SER A 170 31.45 4.73 -6.83
CA SER A 170 30.05 4.24 -6.76
C SER A 170 29.12 5.12 -7.61
N GLU A 171 28.21 4.48 -8.32
CA GLU A 171 27.18 5.17 -9.11
C GLU A 171 26.01 5.51 -8.19
N ILE A 172 25.76 6.82 -8.01
CA ILE A 172 24.62 7.35 -7.30
C ILE A 172 23.62 7.87 -8.32
N GLY A 173 22.38 7.39 -8.30
CA GLY A 173 21.35 7.79 -9.26
C GLY A 173 19.96 7.38 -8.80
N VAL A 174 18.96 7.80 -9.55
CA VAL A 174 17.55 7.47 -9.28
C VAL A 174 17.30 6.03 -9.74
N PRO A 175 16.95 5.09 -8.84
CA PRO A 175 16.71 3.70 -9.20
C PRO A 175 15.44 3.56 -10.04
N VAL A 176 15.44 2.62 -10.99
CA VAL A 176 14.27 2.34 -11.84
C VAL A 176 13.01 2.04 -11.03
N GLN A 177 13.15 1.43 -9.86
CA GLN A 177 12.06 1.11 -8.95
C GLN A 177 11.28 2.35 -8.47
N PHE A 178 11.97 3.48 -8.31
CA PHE A 178 11.31 4.75 -8.01
C PHE A 178 10.38 5.18 -9.16
N LEU A 179 10.85 5.06 -10.42
CA LEU A 179 10.03 5.41 -11.58
C LEU A 179 8.83 4.47 -11.73
N LEU A 180 9.01 3.17 -11.46
CA LEU A 180 7.92 2.20 -11.47
C LEU A 180 6.89 2.51 -10.38
N PHE A 181 7.33 2.84 -9.18
CA PHE A 181 6.45 3.27 -8.09
C PHE A 181 5.74 4.60 -8.42
N ALA A 182 6.46 5.57 -8.96
CA ALA A 182 5.88 6.85 -9.40
C ALA A 182 4.81 6.63 -10.49
N LEU A 183 5.01 5.68 -11.39
CA LEU A 183 4.01 5.29 -12.39
C LEU A 183 2.76 4.70 -11.70
N ALA A 184 2.93 3.77 -10.76
CA ALA A 184 1.81 3.19 -10.00
C ALA A 184 1.03 4.28 -9.23
N MET A 185 1.75 5.22 -8.61
CA MET A 185 1.17 6.37 -7.92
C MET A 185 0.38 7.27 -8.87
N LEU A 186 0.94 7.57 -10.05
CA LEU A 186 0.30 8.39 -11.08
C LEU A 186 -0.98 7.73 -11.63
N VAL A 187 -0.93 6.43 -11.92
CA VAL A 187 -2.09 5.65 -12.39
C VAL A 187 -3.19 5.68 -11.34
N THR A 188 -2.85 5.42 -10.08
CA THR A 188 -3.82 5.43 -8.98
C THR A 188 -4.40 6.83 -8.74
N TRP A 189 -3.56 7.88 -8.79
CA TRP A 189 -4.00 9.26 -8.68
C TRP A 189 -4.95 9.63 -9.81
N PHE A 190 -4.60 9.29 -11.06
CA PHE A 190 -5.45 9.55 -12.22
C PHE A 190 -6.80 8.84 -12.07
N LEU A 191 -6.78 7.56 -11.69
CA LEU A 191 -7.99 6.77 -11.47
C LEU A 191 -8.88 7.42 -10.41
N ILE A 192 -8.36 7.76 -9.25
CA ILE A 192 -9.16 8.32 -8.14
C ILE A 192 -9.65 9.73 -8.46
N LYS A 193 -8.80 10.61 -9.00
CA LYS A 193 -9.11 12.05 -9.13
C LYS A 193 -9.73 12.44 -10.46
N ARG A 194 -9.46 11.70 -11.53
CA ARG A 194 -9.82 12.07 -12.89
C ARG A 194 -10.89 11.20 -13.53
N THR A 195 -11.19 10.02 -12.99
CA THR A 195 -12.18 9.11 -13.57
C THR A 195 -13.51 9.08 -12.83
N MET A 196 -14.57 8.67 -13.53
CA MET A 196 -15.88 8.41 -12.92
C MET A 196 -15.80 7.22 -11.93
N LEU A 197 -14.97 6.21 -12.22
CA LEU A 197 -14.77 5.06 -11.35
C LEU A 197 -14.24 5.48 -9.97
N GLY A 198 -13.22 6.32 -9.91
CA GLY A 198 -12.67 6.81 -8.65
C GLY A 198 -13.70 7.58 -7.82
N ARG A 199 -14.45 8.49 -8.46
CA ARG A 199 -15.53 9.21 -7.78
C ARG A 199 -16.64 8.30 -7.27
N SER A 200 -17.02 7.29 -8.07
CA SER A 200 -18.02 6.29 -7.67
C SER A 200 -17.55 5.43 -6.50
N ILE A 201 -16.27 5.02 -6.47
CA ILE A 201 -15.66 4.28 -5.36
C ILE A 201 -15.69 5.11 -4.08
N MET A 202 -15.33 6.39 -4.14
CA MET A 202 -15.38 7.28 -2.96
C MET A 202 -16.83 7.50 -2.47
N ALA A 203 -17.77 7.70 -3.37
CA ALA A 203 -19.19 7.87 -3.03
C ALA A 203 -19.76 6.58 -2.38
N MET A 204 -19.47 5.43 -2.96
CA MET A 204 -19.87 4.13 -2.42
C MET A 204 -19.27 3.88 -1.04
N GLY A 205 -17.98 4.18 -0.86
CA GLY A 205 -17.31 3.99 0.43
C GLY A 205 -17.85 4.89 1.52
N SER A 206 -18.28 6.12 1.17
CA SER A 206 -18.89 7.05 2.15
C SER A 206 -20.29 6.61 2.58
N ASN A 207 -21.13 6.16 1.63
CA ASN A 207 -22.47 5.65 1.92
C ASN A 207 -22.94 4.67 0.83
N PRO A 208 -22.78 3.36 1.06
CA PRO A 208 -23.15 2.34 0.06
C PRO A 208 -24.63 2.36 -0.32
N VAL A 209 -25.52 2.68 0.65
CA VAL A 209 -26.98 2.70 0.41
C VAL A 209 -27.34 3.87 -0.49
N SER A 210 -26.84 5.06 -0.20
CA SER A 210 -27.07 6.25 -1.02
C SER A 210 -26.47 6.11 -2.42
N ALA A 211 -25.26 5.50 -2.51
CA ALA A 211 -24.62 5.21 -3.79
C ALA A 211 -25.49 4.31 -4.67
N GLN A 212 -26.09 3.27 -4.09
CA GLN A 212 -26.99 2.37 -4.81
C GLN A 212 -28.26 3.06 -5.26
N ARG A 213 -28.83 3.97 -4.45
CA ARG A 213 -30.04 4.74 -4.80
C ARG A 213 -29.84 5.64 -6.02
N ILE A 214 -28.64 6.16 -6.22
CA ILE A 214 -28.30 6.98 -7.40
C ILE A 214 -27.82 6.14 -8.60
N GLY A 215 -28.00 4.80 -8.55
CA GLY A 215 -27.73 3.90 -9.65
C GLY A 215 -26.30 3.37 -9.74
N LEU A 216 -25.43 3.58 -8.74
CA LEU A 216 -24.10 3.01 -8.74
C LEU A 216 -24.17 1.49 -8.45
N ASN A 217 -23.41 0.73 -9.20
CA ASN A 217 -23.31 -0.73 -9.01
C ASN A 217 -22.19 -1.06 -8.02
N ASN A 218 -22.52 -1.08 -6.72
CA ASN A 218 -21.56 -1.34 -5.66
C ASN A 218 -20.77 -2.65 -5.87
N LYS A 219 -21.43 -3.71 -6.38
CA LYS A 219 -20.79 -5.01 -6.63
C LYS A 219 -19.66 -4.89 -7.66
N ARG A 220 -19.90 -4.15 -8.75
CA ARG A 220 -18.89 -3.95 -9.80
C ARG A 220 -17.74 -3.07 -9.29
N LEU A 221 -18.04 -2.03 -8.52
CA LEU A 221 -17.03 -1.13 -7.95
C LEU A 221 -16.12 -1.85 -6.96
N THR A 222 -16.69 -2.68 -6.08
CA THR A 222 -15.91 -3.53 -5.15
C THR A 222 -15.04 -4.52 -5.92
N ALA A 223 -15.61 -5.28 -6.88
CA ALA A 223 -14.85 -6.22 -7.69
C ALA A 223 -13.69 -5.55 -8.43
N PHE A 224 -13.91 -4.34 -8.97
CA PHE A 224 -12.87 -3.55 -9.63
C PHE A 224 -11.76 -3.12 -8.65
N ALA A 225 -12.10 -2.66 -7.43
CA ALA A 225 -11.11 -2.24 -6.45
C ALA A 225 -10.16 -3.37 -6.07
N TYR A 226 -10.68 -4.59 -5.87
CA TYR A 226 -9.87 -5.77 -5.60
C TYR A 226 -9.04 -6.19 -6.82
N ALA A 227 -9.62 -6.20 -8.02
CA ALA A 227 -8.89 -6.50 -9.24
C ALA A 227 -7.74 -5.52 -9.46
N PHE A 228 -7.96 -4.21 -9.24
CA PHE A 228 -6.94 -3.19 -9.34
C PHE A 228 -5.82 -3.40 -8.30
N SER A 229 -6.17 -3.73 -7.07
CA SER A 229 -5.19 -4.05 -6.02
C SER A 229 -4.34 -5.27 -6.41
N GLY A 230 -4.97 -6.32 -6.95
CA GLY A 230 -4.26 -7.48 -7.47
C GLY A 230 -3.33 -7.14 -8.64
N MET A 231 -3.76 -6.26 -9.57
CA MET A 231 -2.89 -5.77 -10.65
C MET A 231 -1.66 -5.01 -10.10
N MET A 232 -1.85 -4.18 -9.07
CA MET A 232 -0.73 -3.48 -8.40
C MET A 232 0.19 -4.48 -7.68
N ALA A 233 -0.34 -5.50 -7.02
CA ALA A 233 0.44 -6.58 -6.42
C ALA A 233 1.24 -7.35 -7.49
N GLY A 234 0.62 -7.67 -8.62
CA GLY A 234 1.30 -8.32 -9.74
C GLY A 234 2.44 -7.48 -10.32
N PHE A 235 2.22 -6.18 -10.50
CA PHE A 235 3.25 -5.23 -10.93
C PHE A 235 4.39 -5.12 -9.90
N ALA A 236 4.06 -5.02 -8.61
CA ALA A 236 5.02 -4.95 -7.51
C ALA A 236 5.86 -6.23 -7.39
N ALA A 237 5.27 -7.40 -7.66
CA ALA A 237 5.93 -8.70 -7.60
C ALA A 237 7.12 -8.79 -8.58
N ILE A 238 6.96 -8.32 -9.82
CA ILE A 238 8.05 -8.31 -10.81
C ILE A 238 9.14 -7.31 -10.40
N THR A 239 8.73 -6.15 -9.87
CA THR A 239 9.67 -5.16 -9.33
C THR A 239 10.47 -5.76 -8.18
N TYR A 240 9.85 -6.49 -7.25
CA TYR A 240 10.51 -7.20 -6.17
C TYR A 240 11.52 -8.22 -6.69
N THR A 241 11.11 -9.05 -7.65
CA THR A 241 11.97 -10.08 -8.26
C THR A 241 13.24 -9.46 -8.85
N SER A 242 13.14 -8.30 -9.51
CA SER A 242 14.29 -7.58 -10.07
C SER A 242 15.24 -7.02 -8.98
N ILE A 243 14.72 -6.63 -7.81
CA ILE A 243 15.52 -6.14 -6.68
C ILE A 243 16.26 -7.31 -6.00
N MET A 244 15.54 -8.39 -5.68
CA MET A 244 16.06 -9.52 -4.89
C MET A 244 16.88 -10.50 -5.72
N LYS A 245 16.75 -10.50 -7.06
CA LYS A 245 17.47 -11.39 -7.99
C LYS A 245 17.24 -12.88 -7.75
N SER A 246 16.27 -13.21 -6.91
CA SER A 246 15.82 -14.53 -6.52
C SER A 246 14.38 -14.48 -6.07
N VAL A 247 13.72 -15.63 -6.00
CA VAL A 247 12.34 -15.75 -5.51
C VAL A 247 12.31 -16.67 -4.29
N ASP A 248 11.89 -16.12 -3.16
CA ASP A 248 11.58 -16.86 -1.94
C ASP A 248 10.06 -17.01 -1.84
N PRO A 249 9.52 -18.24 -1.82
CA PRO A 249 8.08 -18.47 -1.68
C PRO A 249 7.48 -17.94 -0.38
N ASN A 250 8.31 -17.74 0.65
CA ASN A 250 7.88 -17.30 1.98
C ASN A 250 8.19 -15.81 2.26
N ALA A 251 8.69 -15.05 1.28
CA ALA A 251 9.17 -13.68 1.47
C ALA A 251 8.11 -12.68 1.99
N PHE A 252 6.84 -12.97 1.79
CA PHE A 252 5.75 -12.01 2.01
C PHE A 252 4.80 -12.38 3.15
N ILE A 253 5.20 -13.30 4.04
CA ILE A 253 4.38 -13.67 5.20
C ILE A 253 4.25 -12.45 6.13
N GLY A 254 3.01 -12.02 6.39
CA GLY A 254 2.71 -10.85 7.22
C GLY A 254 2.87 -9.50 6.51
N TYR A 255 3.23 -9.50 5.21
CA TYR A 255 3.48 -8.27 4.45
C TYR A 255 2.24 -7.40 4.30
N GLU A 256 1.05 -8.03 4.30
CA GLU A 256 -0.25 -7.35 4.25
C GLU A 256 -0.42 -6.33 5.37
N MET A 257 0.10 -6.61 6.57
CA MET A 257 0.04 -5.69 7.71
C MET A 257 0.82 -4.40 7.46
N ASN A 258 1.99 -4.52 6.81
CA ASN A 258 2.79 -3.36 6.43
C ASN A 258 2.08 -2.52 5.37
N VAL A 259 1.44 -3.17 4.38
CA VAL A 259 0.69 -2.49 3.32
C VAL A 259 -0.51 -1.75 3.90
N ILE A 260 -1.33 -2.42 4.73
CA ILE A 260 -2.48 -1.81 5.40
C ILE A 260 -2.01 -0.67 6.30
N GLY A 261 -0.96 -0.90 7.09
CA GLY A 261 -0.37 0.10 7.97
C GLY A 261 0.07 1.35 7.24
N ALA A 262 0.74 1.23 6.09
CA ALA A 262 1.17 2.37 5.28
C ALA A 262 -0.03 3.21 4.78
N VAL A 263 -1.12 2.56 4.34
CA VAL A 263 -2.33 3.25 3.86
C VAL A 263 -3.07 3.95 4.99
N VAL A 264 -3.19 3.29 6.15
CA VAL A 264 -3.89 3.83 7.33
C VAL A 264 -3.09 4.96 7.97
N LEU A 265 -1.77 4.80 8.13
CA LEU A 265 -0.87 5.88 8.55
C LEU A 265 -0.96 7.10 7.62
N GLY A 266 -1.21 6.84 6.32
CA GLY A 266 -1.49 7.88 5.33
C GLY A 266 -2.84 8.58 5.49
N GLY A 267 -3.65 8.20 6.48
CA GLY A 267 -4.93 8.84 6.83
C GLY A 267 -6.14 8.31 6.05
N ALA A 268 -6.04 7.15 5.38
CA ALA A 268 -7.20 6.48 4.82
C ALA A 268 -8.06 5.87 5.95
N LEU A 269 -9.37 6.01 5.85
CA LEU A 269 -10.30 5.50 6.86
C LEU A 269 -10.65 4.03 6.59
N LEU A 270 -10.45 3.15 7.57
CA LEU A 270 -10.85 1.74 7.48
C LEU A 270 -12.37 1.56 7.34
N THR A 271 -13.16 2.53 7.76
CA THR A 271 -14.62 2.55 7.55
C THR A 271 -15.02 2.88 6.13
N GLY A 272 -14.07 3.28 5.28
CA GLY A 272 -14.29 3.65 3.88
C GLY A 272 -14.55 5.14 3.66
N GLY A 273 -14.75 5.51 2.41
CA GLY A 273 -15.16 6.84 1.94
C GLY A 273 -14.07 7.92 1.92
N SER A 274 -12.91 7.67 2.52
CA SER A 274 -11.83 8.65 2.58
C SER A 274 -10.45 8.02 2.45
N GLY A 275 -9.62 8.66 1.66
CA GLY A 275 -8.22 8.29 1.43
C GLY A 275 -7.63 9.10 0.28
N SER A 276 -6.32 9.29 0.27
CA SER A 276 -5.64 10.01 -0.80
C SER A 276 -4.31 9.36 -1.16
N VAL A 277 -3.94 9.49 -2.44
CA VAL A 277 -2.67 8.98 -2.96
C VAL A 277 -1.50 9.64 -2.27
N LEU A 278 -1.57 10.96 -2.06
CA LEU A 278 -0.52 11.70 -1.35
C LEU A 278 -0.40 11.25 0.11
N GLY A 279 -1.54 11.07 0.80
CA GLY A 279 -1.55 10.55 2.16
C GLY A 279 -0.91 9.15 2.22
N THR A 280 -1.31 8.23 1.35
CA THR A 280 -0.74 6.88 1.26
C THR A 280 0.77 6.91 0.97
N PHE A 281 1.22 7.79 0.08
CA PHE A 281 2.65 8.02 -0.16
C PHE A 281 3.37 8.47 1.11
N LEU A 282 2.85 9.47 1.81
CA LEU A 282 3.44 9.97 3.06
C LEU A 282 3.44 8.89 4.16
N GLY A 283 2.37 8.11 4.27
CA GLY A 283 2.30 6.99 5.22
C GLY A 283 3.32 5.89 4.92
N MET A 284 3.49 5.53 3.65
CA MET A 284 4.53 4.60 3.22
C MET A 284 5.93 5.15 3.51
N MET A 285 6.19 6.43 3.22
CA MET A 285 7.48 7.06 3.51
C MET A 285 7.75 7.11 5.01
N LEU A 286 6.74 7.41 5.82
CA LEU A 286 6.86 7.39 7.29
C LEU A 286 7.27 6.00 7.78
N PHE A 287 6.60 4.94 7.31
CA PHE A 287 6.92 3.55 7.59
C PHE A 287 8.38 3.24 7.18
N ALA A 288 8.76 3.59 5.96
CA ALA A 288 10.06 3.33 5.39
C ALA A 288 11.19 4.02 6.18
N PHE A 289 11.00 5.30 6.54
CA PHE A 289 12.00 6.04 7.30
C PHE A 289 12.11 5.60 8.76
N ILE A 290 11.01 5.19 9.40
CA ILE A 290 11.08 4.58 10.73
C ILE A 290 11.94 3.31 10.66
N SER A 291 11.64 2.39 9.72
CA SER A 291 12.38 1.13 9.56
C SER A 291 13.87 1.38 9.22
N ASN A 292 14.15 2.33 8.33
CA ASN A 292 15.53 2.70 7.98
C ASN A 292 16.29 3.33 9.16
N GLY A 293 15.66 4.26 9.90
CA GLY A 293 16.26 4.87 11.08
C GLY A 293 16.62 3.84 12.16
N LEU A 294 15.72 2.89 12.41
CA LEU A 294 15.96 1.78 13.35
C LEU A 294 17.10 0.86 12.86
N THR A 295 17.18 0.61 11.55
CA THR A 295 18.26 -0.16 10.94
C THR A 295 19.62 0.54 11.11
N LEU A 296 19.68 1.83 10.82
CA LEU A 296 20.91 2.64 11.01
C LEU A 296 21.31 2.77 12.48
N ALA A 297 20.34 2.73 13.40
CA ALA A 297 20.57 2.65 14.84
C ALA A 297 20.98 1.25 15.30
N ARG A 298 21.14 0.26 14.37
CA ARG A 298 21.48 -1.14 14.63
C ARG A 298 20.50 -1.86 15.56
N ILE A 299 19.24 -1.46 15.54
CA ILE A 299 18.17 -2.13 16.28
C ILE A 299 17.78 -3.40 15.52
N SER A 300 17.66 -4.54 16.23
CA SER A 300 17.34 -5.81 15.59
C SER A 300 15.96 -5.78 14.92
N THR A 301 15.79 -6.55 13.85
CA THR A 301 14.56 -6.64 13.04
C THR A 301 13.34 -7.05 13.88
N TYR A 302 13.55 -7.84 14.94
CA TYR A 302 12.48 -8.21 15.87
C TYR A 302 11.90 -7.01 16.62
N TRP A 303 12.76 -6.13 17.13
CA TRP A 303 12.35 -4.89 17.78
C TRP A 303 11.71 -3.92 16.78
N GLN A 304 12.21 -3.87 15.54
CA GLN A 304 11.60 -3.05 14.49
C GLN A 304 10.13 -3.45 14.28
N SER A 305 9.82 -4.76 14.21
CA SER A 305 8.45 -5.24 14.06
C SER A 305 7.54 -4.84 15.22
N ILE A 306 8.06 -4.90 16.47
CA ILE A 306 7.31 -4.46 17.66
C ILE A 306 7.04 -2.95 17.61
N ILE A 307 8.04 -2.15 17.30
CA ILE A 307 7.93 -0.69 17.24
C ILE A 307 6.96 -0.27 16.14
N VAL A 308 7.09 -0.82 14.95
CA VAL A 308 6.23 -0.52 13.80
C VAL A 308 4.78 -0.94 14.10
N GLY A 309 4.57 -2.16 14.61
CA GLY A 309 3.24 -2.61 15.03
C GLY A 309 2.62 -1.70 16.10
N GLY A 310 3.41 -1.29 17.08
CA GLY A 310 3.00 -0.33 18.12
C GLY A 310 2.58 1.03 17.54
N ILE A 311 3.34 1.56 16.58
CA ILE A 311 3.02 2.83 15.91
C ILE A 311 1.70 2.72 15.14
N ILE A 312 1.47 1.62 14.43
CA ILE A 312 0.22 1.36 13.71
C ILE A 312 -0.96 1.34 14.69
N LEU A 313 -0.83 0.57 15.79
CA LEU A 313 -1.88 0.49 16.82
C LEU A 313 -2.21 1.85 17.42
N LEU A 314 -1.20 2.64 17.75
CA LEU A 314 -1.38 4.00 18.28
C LEU A 314 -2.07 4.90 17.26
N ALA A 315 -1.62 4.92 16.01
CA ALA A 315 -2.19 5.76 14.95
C ALA A 315 -3.68 5.42 14.72
N VAL A 316 -4.02 4.12 14.58
CA VAL A 316 -5.40 3.66 14.40
C VAL A 316 -6.26 4.01 15.63
N SER A 317 -5.72 3.82 16.83
CA SER A 317 -6.43 4.14 18.08
C SER A 317 -6.76 5.63 18.18
N PHE A 318 -5.81 6.51 17.83
CA PHE A 318 -6.03 7.96 17.80
C PHE A 318 -7.11 8.36 16.79
N ASP A 319 -7.07 7.80 15.59
CA ASP A 319 -8.08 8.06 14.56
C ASP A 319 -9.48 7.62 15.01
N MET A 320 -9.60 6.43 15.60
CA MET A 320 -10.86 5.93 16.12
C MET A 320 -11.42 6.77 17.27
N ILE A 321 -10.56 7.23 18.19
CA ILE A 321 -10.96 8.13 19.28
C ILE A 321 -11.46 9.47 18.72
N LYS A 322 -10.77 10.01 17.72
CA LYS A 322 -11.16 11.27 17.05
C LYS A 322 -12.52 11.13 16.38
N LEU A 323 -12.75 10.07 15.60
CA LEU A 323 -14.02 9.78 14.93
C LEU A 323 -15.16 9.67 15.94
N ARG A 324 -15.00 8.89 17.00
CA ARG A 324 -16.02 8.77 18.07
C ARG A 324 -16.34 10.10 18.76
N ARG A 325 -15.34 10.99 18.90
CA ARG A 325 -15.57 12.33 19.47
C ARG A 325 -16.34 13.24 18.51
N GLU A 326 -16.08 13.14 17.22
CA GLU A 326 -16.79 13.91 16.18
C GLU A 326 -18.27 13.44 16.08
N GLU A 327 -18.53 12.14 16.06
CA GLU A 327 -19.88 11.56 16.07
C GLU A 327 -20.68 12.01 17.30
N ARG A 328 -20.08 11.94 18.49
CA ARG A 328 -20.74 12.41 19.72
C ARG A 328 -21.04 13.90 19.72
N ARG A 329 -20.23 14.72 19.07
CA ARG A 329 -20.50 16.16 18.91
C ARG A 329 -21.67 16.41 17.96
N GLN A 330 -21.76 15.71 16.84
CA GLN A 330 -22.87 15.83 15.89
C GLN A 330 -24.18 15.40 16.54
N THR A 331 -24.21 14.27 17.23
CA THR A 331 -25.40 13.79 17.94
C THR A 331 -25.87 14.79 19.01
N LYS A 332 -24.98 15.47 19.73
CA LYS A 332 -25.37 16.50 20.70
C LYS A 332 -26.01 17.71 20.04
N VAL A 333 -25.43 18.19 18.91
CA VAL A 333 -25.98 19.33 18.16
C VAL A 333 -27.38 19.00 17.61
N ASP A 334 -27.60 17.78 17.11
CA ASP A 334 -28.92 17.34 16.62
C ASP A 334 -29.97 17.25 17.74
N ILE A 335 -29.57 16.80 18.93
CA ILE A 335 -30.47 16.76 20.09
C ILE A 335 -30.84 18.17 20.56
N ASP A 336 -29.87 19.08 20.63
CA ASP A 336 -30.09 20.47 21.02
C ASP A 336 -30.99 21.21 20.01
N MET A 337 -30.82 20.97 18.71
CA MET A 337 -31.69 21.55 17.67
C MET A 337 -33.12 21.00 17.73
N THR A 338 -33.27 19.70 17.99
CA THR A 338 -34.62 19.10 18.16
C THR A 338 -35.29 19.53 19.45
N ALA A 339 -34.55 19.80 20.51
CA ALA A 339 -35.09 20.35 21.76
C ALA A 339 -35.57 21.80 21.62
N GLN A 340 -34.81 22.63 20.90
CA GLN A 340 -35.19 24.03 20.59
C GLN A 340 -36.36 24.13 19.61
N GLY A 341 -36.49 23.21 18.63
CA GLY A 341 -37.61 23.18 17.69
C GLY A 341 -38.95 22.75 18.32
N LYS A 342 -38.95 22.07 19.47
CA LYS A 342 -40.16 21.70 20.22
C LYS A 342 -40.67 22.78 21.19
N GLY A 343 -39.89 23.86 21.36
CA GLY A 343 -40.29 25.01 22.23
C GLY A 343 -40.99 26.15 21.50
N VAL A 344 -41.30 26.02 20.21
CA VAL A 344 -41.88 27.06 19.36
C VAL A 344 -43.21 26.58 18.69
N ALA A 345 -43.83 25.52 19.21
CA ALA A 345 -45.12 25.05 18.74
C ALA A 345 -46.22 25.24 19.83
#